data_b5863cb9c53c4d9f2c785d6fa30a756e
#
_entry.id   b5863cb9c53c4d9f2c785d6fa30a756e
#
_cell.length_a   1.000
_cell.length_b   1.000
_cell.length_c   1.000
_cell.angle_alpha   90.00
_cell.angle_beta   90.00
_cell.angle_gamma   90.00
#
_symmetry.space_group_name_H-M   'P 1'
#
loop_
_entity.id
_entity.type
_entity.pdbx_description
1 polymer ?
#
loop_
_entity_poly.entity_id
_entity_poly.type
_entity_poly.pdbx_seq_one_letter_code
_entity_poly.pdbx_strand_id
1 'polypeptide(L)'
;MKNRISGLSVWRVVMSLCLLLAVGDAMAEVNPSRISLYGRNYAGRVLNANAARQTDWYMSYDVAVGFSTRSDSSVYAYKYGYPTWGVGIAVSQLSTLQFSSPSFMPDIYTVYASFHRQLGQRDRYTWGYYWETGITSSPHHYDPVGNPDNLVQSSFIMAYFSGGCYGTYALGRQWQLGSELTYRHHSNGKLSMPNTGIDAIGASIFVRYVPNSKRALPAYEGGHFAPFSPRWMSHLSIGGGVHSCDAEWEAYNRLVENPEERRSTFAHYPKLTLVGDVLYRYSEKHATGIGLDLTFSTNMRQLEQAERLIYGDQRVAEGPGYSPLAVGVGIVQQFFWKRLAGYLSVGVYPYKQRGIREDYGPFYQKAGGRYYFPEWHDTFVGVVIKANKLVAEFFEFSFGKTF
;
A
#
# COMPACT_ATOMS: atom_id res chain seq x y z
N MET A 1 8.49 -10.85 34.57
CA MET A 1 8.82 -10.35 33.22
C MET A 1 8.64 -11.49 32.24
N LYS A 2 7.47 -11.62 31.58
CA LYS A 2 7.26 -12.57 30.48
C LYS A 2 7.43 -11.80 29.19
N ASN A 3 8.47 -12.14 28.42
CA ASN A 3 8.71 -11.62 27.07
C ASN A 3 7.48 -11.99 26.19
N ARG A 4 6.55 -11.07 26.05
CA ARG A 4 5.60 -11.09 24.92
C ARG A 4 6.42 -10.67 23.70
N ILE A 5 6.86 -11.64 22.91
CA ILE A 5 7.23 -11.40 21.52
C ILE A 5 5.90 -10.97 20.87
N SER A 6 5.71 -9.66 20.78
CA SER A 6 4.50 -9.10 20.24
C SER A 6 4.39 -9.49 18.76
N GLY A 7 3.22 -9.91 18.30
CA GLY A 7 2.97 -10.25 16.89
C GLY A 7 3.42 -9.14 15.91
N LEU A 8 3.56 -7.89 16.39
CA LEU A 8 4.14 -6.77 15.66
C LEU A 8 5.56 -7.02 15.14
N SER A 9 6.40 -7.82 15.85
CA SER A 9 7.79 -8.08 15.40
C SER A 9 7.83 -8.99 14.18
N VAL A 10 6.93 -9.97 14.07
CA VAL A 10 6.83 -10.88 12.92
C VAL A 10 6.36 -10.12 11.68
N TRP A 11 5.39 -9.24 11.84
CA TRP A 11 4.86 -8.41 10.75
C TRP A 11 5.90 -7.46 10.16
N ARG A 12 6.73 -6.85 11.01
CA ARG A 12 7.86 -6.00 10.59
C ARG A 12 8.84 -6.77 9.72
N VAL A 13 9.18 -7.98 10.13
CA VAL A 13 10.12 -8.84 9.40
C VAL A 13 9.54 -9.28 8.06
N VAL A 14 8.26 -9.67 8.01
CA VAL A 14 7.62 -10.14 6.77
C VAL A 14 7.47 -9.00 5.75
N MET A 15 7.00 -7.81 6.17
CA MET A 15 6.92 -6.64 5.27
C MET A 15 8.29 -6.24 4.74
N SER A 16 9.30 -6.20 5.59
CA SER A 16 10.68 -5.92 5.17
C SER A 16 11.22 -6.98 4.22
N LEU A 17 10.93 -8.25 4.48
CA LEU A 17 11.37 -9.36 3.65
C LEU A 17 10.71 -9.34 2.27
N CYS A 18 9.40 -9.08 2.19
CA CYS A 18 8.69 -8.93 0.91
C CYS A 18 9.22 -7.75 0.08
N LEU A 19 9.49 -6.61 0.73
CA LEU A 19 10.10 -5.46 0.08
C LEU A 19 11.52 -5.75 -0.41
N LEU A 20 12.34 -6.43 0.41
CA LEU A 20 13.70 -6.84 0.06
C LEU A 20 13.74 -7.87 -1.07
N LEU A 21 12.82 -8.85 -1.08
CA LEU A 21 12.71 -9.83 -2.17
C LEU A 21 12.30 -9.14 -3.48
N ALA A 22 11.33 -8.23 -3.43
CA ALA A 22 10.88 -7.47 -4.59
C ALA A 22 12.01 -6.60 -5.19
N VAL A 23 12.78 -5.94 -4.32
CA VAL A 23 13.93 -5.11 -4.72
C VAL A 23 15.11 -5.98 -5.13
N GLY A 24 15.36 -7.09 -4.43
CA GLY A 24 16.48 -8.00 -4.70
C GLY A 24 16.43 -8.60 -6.11
N ASP A 25 15.26 -9.09 -6.53
CA ASP A 25 15.07 -9.64 -7.89
C ASP A 25 15.19 -8.55 -8.98
N ALA A 26 14.77 -7.32 -8.68
CA ALA A 26 14.94 -6.20 -9.59
C ALA A 26 16.40 -5.73 -9.67
N MET A 27 17.18 -5.92 -8.60
CA MET A 27 18.58 -5.48 -8.51
C MET A 27 19.61 -6.53 -8.94
N ALA A 28 19.25 -7.81 -8.99
CA ALA A 28 20.21 -8.91 -9.28
C ALA A 28 20.94 -8.79 -10.64
N GLU A 29 20.42 -7.95 -11.55
CA GLU A 29 20.99 -7.72 -12.89
C GLU A 29 21.43 -6.26 -13.11
N VAL A 30 21.68 -5.49 -12.04
CA VAL A 30 21.98 -4.05 -12.17
C VAL A 30 23.41 -3.82 -12.63
N ASN A 31 23.55 -3.28 -13.82
CA ASN A 31 24.79 -2.72 -14.30
C ASN A 31 25.03 -1.34 -13.67
N PRO A 32 26.16 -1.09 -12.96
CA PRO A 32 26.43 0.20 -12.33
C PRO A 32 26.38 1.42 -13.26
N SER A 33 26.55 1.22 -14.57
CA SER A 33 26.47 2.28 -15.58
C SER A 33 25.05 2.88 -15.75
N ARG A 34 24.06 2.38 -15.03
CA ARG A 34 22.63 2.73 -15.18
C ARG A 34 21.98 3.26 -13.93
N ILE A 35 22.79 3.61 -12.95
CA ILE A 35 22.34 4.25 -11.74
C ILE A 35 21.96 5.69 -12.03
N SER A 36 20.87 6.15 -11.43
CA SER A 36 20.49 7.56 -11.39
C SER A 36 20.21 7.97 -9.94
N LEU A 37 20.51 9.22 -9.61
CA LEU A 37 20.25 9.83 -8.32
C LEU A 37 19.11 10.85 -8.47
N TYR A 38 18.20 10.86 -7.50
CA TYR A 38 17.08 11.79 -7.49
C TYR A 38 17.12 12.61 -6.22
N GLY A 39 16.84 13.91 -6.36
CA GLY A 39 16.44 14.78 -5.26
C GLY A 39 15.11 15.41 -5.60
N ARG A 40 14.10 15.26 -4.73
CA ARG A 40 12.71 15.69 -4.99
C ARG A 40 12.16 16.51 -3.82
N ASN A 41 11.49 17.61 -4.15
CA ASN A 41 10.66 18.37 -3.24
C ASN A 41 9.21 18.22 -3.63
N TYR A 42 8.37 17.79 -2.70
CA TYR A 42 6.93 17.66 -2.86
C TYR A 42 6.20 18.69 -2.02
N ALA A 43 5.14 19.28 -2.57
CA ALA A 43 4.18 20.09 -1.84
C ALA A 43 2.76 19.70 -2.29
N GLY A 44 1.88 19.46 -1.32
CA GLY A 44 0.50 19.04 -1.59
C GLY A 44 -0.44 19.40 -0.46
N ARG A 45 -1.73 19.17 -0.69
CA ARG A 45 -2.79 19.32 0.32
C ARG A 45 -3.25 17.99 0.84
N VAL A 46 -3.48 17.92 2.13
CA VAL A 46 -4.13 16.78 2.78
C VAL A 46 -5.62 16.80 2.44
N LEU A 47 -6.15 15.65 1.96
CA LEU A 47 -7.53 15.51 1.48
C LEU A 47 -8.50 15.09 2.57
N ASN A 48 -8.05 14.30 3.55
CA ASN A 48 -8.88 13.79 4.65
C ASN A 48 -8.98 14.82 5.78
N ALA A 49 -9.72 15.88 5.52
CA ALA A 49 -9.87 17.07 6.36
C ALA A 49 -10.47 16.82 7.78
N ASN A 50 -10.95 15.60 8.08
CA ASN A 50 -11.46 15.26 9.42
C ASN A 50 -10.38 15.18 10.50
N ALA A 51 -9.11 15.18 10.11
CA ALA A 51 -7.97 15.12 11.03
C ALA A 51 -7.38 16.51 11.33
N ALA A 52 -7.65 17.50 10.50
CA ALA A 52 -7.07 18.82 10.63
C ALA A 52 -8.14 19.90 10.43
N ARG A 53 -8.27 20.81 11.37
CA ARG A 53 -9.26 21.90 11.30
C ARG A 53 -8.90 23.03 10.33
N GLN A 54 -7.75 22.95 9.62
CA GLN A 54 -7.30 23.99 8.69
C GLN A 54 -6.54 23.41 7.49
N THR A 55 -6.43 24.20 6.41
CA THR A 55 -5.83 23.94 5.11
C THR A 55 -4.35 23.65 5.19
N ASP A 56 -3.99 22.38 5.32
CA ASP A 56 -2.67 22.05 5.73
C ASP A 56 -1.84 21.53 4.59
N TRP A 57 -0.67 22.11 4.43
CA TRP A 57 0.30 21.72 3.45
C TRP A 57 1.09 20.50 3.94
N TYR A 58 1.16 19.51 3.10
CA TYR A 58 2.06 18.38 3.25
C TYR A 58 3.31 18.65 2.40
N MET A 59 4.45 18.78 3.04
CA MET A 59 5.72 18.98 2.37
C MET A 59 6.63 17.78 2.59
N SER A 60 7.39 17.36 1.56
CA SER A 60 8.32 16.24 1.67
C SER A 60 9.60 16.50 0.86
N TYR A 61 10.71 16.04 1.41
CA TYR A 61 12.04 16.04 0.80
C TYR A 61 12.48 14.60 0.62
N ASP A 62 12.72 14.19 -0.62
CA ASP A 62 13.02 12.83 -0.96
C ASP A 62 14.38 12.74 -1.65
N VAL A 63 15.12 11.69 -1.34
CA VAL A 63 16.31 11.29 -2.10
C VAL A 63 16.18 9.81 -2.48
N ALA A 64 16.53 9.49 -3.72
CA ALA A 64 16.40 8.12 -4.21
C ALA A 64 17.51 7.74 -5.19
N VAL A 65 17.75 6.44 -5.30
CA VAL A 65 18.60 5.81 -6.29
C VAL A 65 17.72 5.02 -7.25
N GLY A 66 17.85 5.28 -8.54
CA GLY A 66 17.13 4.57 -9.59
C GLY A 66 18.06 3.66 -10.41
N PHE A 67 17.52 2.52 -10.82
CA PHE A 67 18.19 1.46 -11.57
C PHE A 67 17.43 1.24 -12.87
N SER A 68 18.02 1.67 -13.99
CA SER A 68 17.39 1.51 -15.31
C SER A 68 17.48 0.06 -15.81
N THR A 69 16.39 -0.48 -16.34
CA THR A 69 16.32 -1.82 -16.91
C THR A 69 16.69 -1.86 -18.41
N ARG A 70 17.26 -0.81 -18.99
CA ARG A 70 17.60 -0.76 -20.43
C ARG A 70 18.59 -1.83 -20.90
N SER A 71 19.38 -2.45 -19.99
CA SER A 71 20.25 -3.61 -20.29
C SER A 71 19.57 -4.95 -20.09
N ASP A 72 18.39 -4.96 -19.50
CA ASP A 72 17.66 -6.19 -19.25
C ASP A 72 17.10 -6.70 -20.59
N SER A 73 17.57 -7.88 -21.01
CA SER A 73 17.11 -8.55 -22.23
C SER A 73 15.80 -9.29 -22.04
N SER A 74 15.18 -9.20 -20.85
CA SER A 74 13.91 -9.87 -20.58
C SER A 74 12.75 -9.29 -21.39
N VAL A 75 11.81 -10.15 -21.74
CA VAL A 75 10.56 -9.74 -22.39
C VAL A 75 9.80 -8.70 -21.57
N TYR A 76 9.91 -8.76 -20.25
CA TYR A 76 9.24 -7.81 -19.34
C TYR A 76 9.83 -6.41 -19.45
N ALA A 77 11.18 -6.28 -19.42
CA ALA A 77 11.82 -4.98 -19.60
C ALA A 77 11.40 -4.33 -20.92
N TYR A 78 11.42 -5.08 -22.02
CA TYR A 78 10.97 -4.63 -23.33
C TYR A 78 9.48 -4.22 -23.32
N LYS A 79 8.59 -5.10 -22.87
CA LYS A 79 7.12 -4.88 -22.87
C LYS A 79 6.67 -3.74 -21.98
N TYR A 80 7.42 -3.43 -20.91
CA TYR A 80 7.18 -2.27 -20.05
C TYR A 80 7.94 -1.00 -20.48
N GLY A 81 8.68 -1.04 -21.61
CA GLY A 81 9.43 0.10 -22.14
C GLY A 81 10.62 0.48 -21.29
N TYR A 82 11.31 -0.50 -20.73
CA TYR A 82 12.53 -0.35 -19.93
C TYR A 82 12.37 0.57 -18.72
N PRO A 83 11.51 0.22 -17.78
CA PRO A 83 11.26 1.03 -16.59
C PRO A 83 12.51 1.21 -15.73
N THR A 84 12.46 2.18 -14.86
CA THR A 84 13.47 2.40 -13.81
C THR A 84 12.88 1.96 -12.49
N TRP A 85 13.50 1.00 -11.83
CA TRP A 85 13.24 0.67 -10.42
C TRP A 85 14.08 1.57 -9.53
N GLY A 86 13.64 1.82 -8.30
CA GLY A 86 14.41 2.64 -7.38
C GLY A 86 14.13 2.33 -5.93
N VAL A 87 14.98 2.87 -5.07
CA VAL A 87 14.82 2.87 -3.62
C VAL A 87 15.09 4.28 -3.14
N GLY A 88 14.25 4.77 -2.25
CA GLY A 88 14.37 6.13 -1.73
C GLY A 88 14.00 6.24 -0.27
N ILE A 89 14.39 7.37 0.28
CA ILE A 89 13.99 7.82 1.61
C ILE A 89 13.35 9.21 1.50
N ALA A 90 12.35 9.45 2.34
CA ALA A 90 11.66 10.73 2.39
C ALA A 90 11.48 11.19 3.84
N VAL A 91 11.60 12.49 4.04
CA VAL A 91 11.21 13.17 5.28
C VAL A 91 10.02 14.05 4.93
N SER A 92 8.89 13.82 5.57
CA SER A 92 7.67 14.59 5.34
C SER A 92 7.33 15.43 6.55
N GLN A 93 7.23 16.73 6.33
CA GLN A 93 6.90 17.70 7.37
C GLN A 93 5.38 17.84 7.47
N LEU A 94 4.84 17.38 8.59
CA LEU A 94 3.42 17.45 8.92
C LEU A 94 3.15 18.43 10.08
N SER A 95 4.20 19.07 10.60
CA SER A 95 4.11 20.05 11.69
C SER A 95 3.31 21.32 11.33
N THR A 96 2.98 21.50 10.05
CA THR A 96 2.05 22.53 9.60
C THR A 96 0.59 22.17 9.89
N LEU A 97 0.31 20.88 10.16
CA LEU A 97 -1.02 20.43 10.59
C LEU A 97 -1.25 20.92 12.02
N GLN A 98 -2.21 21.85 12.18
CA GLN A 98 -2.49 22.45 13.48
C GLN A 98 -3.49 21.59 14.26
N PHE A 99 -3.07 21.11 15.41
CA PHE A 99 -3.89 20.44 16.40
C PHE A 99 -4.08 21.33 17.62
N SER A 100 -5.13 21.08 18.41
CA SER A 100 -5.29 21.73 19.71
C SER A 100 -4.22 21.21 20.67
N SER A 101 -3.59 22.10 21.45
CA SER A 101 -2.66 21.67 22.52
C SER A 101 -3.35 20.72 23.50
N PRO A 102 -2.75 19.59 23.90
CA PRO A 102 -1.33 19.20 23.72
C PRO A 102 -1.02 18.45 22.42
N SER A 103 -1.98 18.26 21.52
CA SER A 103 -1.81 17.44 20.33
C SER A 103 -0.93 18.09 19.27
N PHE A 104 -0.16 17.27 18.54
CA PHE A 104 0.69 17.69 17.43
C PHE A 104 0.93 16.57 16.42
N MET A 105 1.32 16.94 15.21
CA MET A 105 1.76 16.03 14.16
C MET A 105 3.27 16.14 13.98
N PRO A 106 4.03 15.08 14.21
CA PRO A 106 5.47 15.09 13.99
C PRO A 106 5.82 14.90 12.52
N ASP A 107 7.08 15.14 12.19
CA ASP A 107 7.64 14.70 10.92
C ASP A 107 7.63 13.17 10.84
N ILE A 108 7.42 12.65 9.62
CA ILE A 108 7.42 11.21 9.34
C ILE A 108 8.52 10.85 8.36
N TYR A 109 9.06 9.65 8.52
CA TYR A 109 10.20 9.14 7.77
C TYR A 109 9.78 7.93 6.97
N THR A 110 9.98 7.98 5.66
CA THR A 110 9.55 6.94 4.73
C THR A 110 10.75 6.30 4.05
N VAL A 111 10.75 4.97 3.95
CA VAL A 111 11.62 4.20 3.05
C VAL A 111 10.72 3.54 2.02
N TYR A 112 11.03 3.69 0.73
CA TYR A 112 10.18 3.19 -0.33
C TYR A 112 10.95 2.58 -1.51
N ALA A 113 10.29 1.64 -2.18
CA ALA A 113 10.65 1.20 -3.53
C ALA A 113 9.80 1.97 -4.55
N SER A 114 10.38 2.26 -5.71
CA SER A 114 9.71 2.98 -6.79
C SER A 114 9.82 2.26 -8.13
N PHE A 115 8.82 2.46 -8.97
CA PHE A 115 8.77 2.00 -10.34
C PHE A 115 8.36 3.16 -11.24
N HIS A 116 9.24 3.56 -12.17
CA HIS A 116 9.01 4.64 -13.12
C HIS A 116 8.94 4.07 -14.52
N ARG A 117 7.81 4.27 -15.20
CA ARG A 117 7.64 3.87 -16.59
C ARG A 117 7.56 5.08 -17.50
N GLN A 118 8.46 5.13 -18.46
CA GLN A 118 8.41 6.08 -19.55
C GLN A 118 7.32 5.66 -20.55
N LEU A 119 6.42 6.59 -20.90
CA LEU A 119 5.38 6.40 -21.92
C LEU A 119 5.78 7.01 -23.25
N GLY A 120 6.53 8.10 -23.21
CA GLY A 120 6.96 8.77 -24.41
C GLY A 120 8.18 9.67 -24.20
N GLN A 121 8.79 10.03 -25.32
CA GLN A 121 9.89 10.97 -25.38
C GLN A 121 9.80 11.76 -26.68
N ARG A 122 10.05 13.08 -26.61
CA ARG A 122 10.20 13.95 -27.76
C ARG A 122 11.32 14.96 -27.50
N ASP A 123 12.35 14.92 -28.34
CA ASP A 123 13.55 15.74 -28.17
C ASP A 123 14.17 15.59 -26.78
N ARG A 124 14.10 16.65 -25.97
CA ARG A 124 14.60 16.70 -24.59
C ARG A 124 13.55 16.39 -23.54
N TYR A 125 12.28 16.22 -23.94
CA TYR A 125 11.16 15.97 -23.04
C TYR A 125 10.86 14.48 -22.94
N THR A 126 10.64 13.99 -21.71
CA THR A 126 10.20 12.63 -21.43
C THR A 126 9.02 12.71 -20.47
N TRP A 127 8.03 11.83 -20.64
CA TRP A 127 6.89 11.75 -19.75
C TRP A 127 6.51 10.30 -19.46
N GLY A 128 5.85 10.09 -18.34
CA GLY A 128 5.45 8.77 -17.92
C GLY A 128 4.63 8.79 -16.65
N TYR A 129 4.53 7.61 -16.06
CA TYR A 129 3.92 7.43 -14.74
C TYR A 129 4.85 6.68 -13.80
N TYR A 130 4.57 6.79 -12.53
CA TYR A 130 5.29 6.05 -11.51
C TYR A 130 4.35 5.62 -10.38
N TRP A 131 4.81 4.66 -9.61
CA TRP A 131 4.23 4.30 -8.32
C TRP A 131 5.36 3.97 -7.34
N GLU A 132 5.05 4.15 -6.07
CA GLU A 132 5.95 3.90 -4.95
C GLU A 132 5.19 3.13 -3.87
N THR A 133 5.88 2.25 -3.19
CA THR A 133 5.35 1.57 -2.01
C THR A 133 6.44 1.41 -0.98
N GLY A 134 6.08 1.49 0.30
CA GLY A 134 7.08 1.48 1.36
C GLY A 134 6.51 1.45 2.75
N ILE A 135 7.36 1.84 3.67
CA ILE A 135 7.06 1.89 5.10
C ILE A 135 7.41 3.28 5.61
N THR A 136 6.49 3.85 6.36
CA THR A 136 6.66 5.12 7.06
C THR A 136 6.76 4.88 8.56
N SER A 137 7.69 5.53 9.20
CA SER A 137 7.83 5.59 10.65
C SER A 137 7.39 6.94 11.17
N SER A 138 6.60 6.94 12.25
CA SER A 138 6.23 8.14 12.99
C SER A 138 6.55 7.98 14.47
N PRO A 139 7.42 8.82 15.02
CA PRO A 139 7.85 8.70 16.42
C PRO A 139 6.76 9.07 17.43
N HIS A 140 5.82 9.93 17.04
CA HIS A 140 4.75 10.41 17.91
C HIS A 140 3.39 10.12 17.27
N HIS A 141 2.77 9.06 17.72
CA HIS A 141 1.45 8.63 17.30
C HIS A 141 0.38 9.05 18.33
N TYR A 142 -0.87 8.67 18.10
CA TYR A 142 -1.98 8.90 19.03
C TYR A 142 -1.62 8.41 20.43
N ASP A 143 -1.89 9.25 21.40
CA ASP A 143 -1.90 8.95 22.83
C ASP A 143 -3.12 9.63 23.46
N PRO A 144 -3.93 8.91 24.25
CA PRO A 144 -5.19 9.46 24.76
C PRO A 144 -5.03 10.68 25.66
N VAL A 145 -3.86 10.89 26.26
CA VAL A 145 -3.56 12.02 27.16
C VAL A 145 -2.61 13.01 26.50
N GLY A 146 -1.50 12.52 25.93
CA GLY A 146 -0.43 13.38 25.39
C GLY A 146 -0.64 13.85 23.96
N ASN A 147 -1.44 13.11 23.15
CA ASN A 147 -1.70 13.45 21.75
C ASN A 147 -3.11 13.00 21.30
N PRO A 148 -4.19 13.43 22.03
CA PRO A 148 -5.54 12.89 21.87
C PRO A 148 -6.21 13.25 20.53
N ASP A 149 -5.84 14.35 19.90
CA ASP A 149 -6.45 14.81 18.64
C ASP A 149 -5.74 14.24 17.40
N ASN A 150 -4.65 13.49 17.58
CA ASN A 150 -3.98 12.82 16.46
C ASN A 150 -4.77 11.58 16.02
N LEU A 151 -5.87 11.79 15.32
CA LEU A 151 -6.71 10.72 14.77
C LEU A 151 -6.11 10.09 13.50
N VAL A 152 -5.03 10.63 13.00
CA VAL A 152 -4.40 10.26 11.73
C VAL A 152 -3.63 8.95 11.86
N GLN A 153 -2.88 8.81 12.96
CA GLN A 153 -2.00 7.67 13.14
C GLN A 153 -1.92 7.25 14.61
N SER A 154 -2.06 5.97 14.84
CA SER A 154 -1.98 5.35 16.17
C SER A 154 -0.89 4.29 16.28
N SER A 155 0.00 4.19 15.31
CA SER A 155 1.09 3.23 15.30
C SER A 155 2.40 3.86 14.84
N PHE A 156 3.51 3.35 15.39
CA PHE A 156 4.85 3.78 15.00
C PHE A 156 5.15 3.50 13.51
N ILE A 157 4.56 2.46 12.92
CA ILE A 157 4.76 2.08 11.53
C ILE A 157 3.44 2.16 10.77
N MET A 158 3.53 2.75 9.57
CA MET A 158 2.46 2.81 8.57
C MET A 158 2.96 2.29 7.22
N ALA A 159 2.07 1.76 6.39
CA ALA A 159 2.34 1.55 4.99
C ALA A 159 2.32 2.87 4.24
N TYR A 160 3.14 2.96 3.21
CA TYR A 160 3.20 4.07 2.26
C TYR A 160 2.86 3.60 0.88
N PHE A 161 2.05 4.39 0.19
CA PHE A 161 1.78 4.26 -1.22
C PHE A 161 1.79 5.65 -1.87
N SER A 162 2.38 5.75 -3.06
CA SER A 162 2.34 6.97 -3.87
C SER A 162 2.24 6.59 -5.35
N GLY A 163 1.64 7.45 -6.13
CA GLY A 163 1.59 7.29 -7.57
C GLY A 163 1.22 8.58 -8.28
N GLY A 164 1.64 8.67 -9.53
CA GLY A 164 1.41 9.87 -10.30
C GLY A 164 1.98 9.84 -11.71
N CYS A 165 1.88 10.99 -12.36
CA CYS A 165 2.47 11.23 -13.67
C CYS A 165 3.65 12.18 -13.53
N TYR A 166 4.67 11.99 -14.37
CA TYR A 166 5.85 12.83 -14.38
C TYR A 166 6.21 13.33 -15.78
N GLY A 167 6.86 14.49 -15.82
CA GLY A 167 7.53 15.00 -16.98
C GLY A 167 8.96 15.40 -16.65
N THR A 168 9.91 15.19 -17.57
CA THR A 168 11.30 15.63 -17.42
C THR A 168 11.79 16.39 -18.62
N TYR A 169 12.73 17.30 -18.40
CA TYR A 169 13.48 18.01 -19.41
C TYR A 169 14.98 17.77 -19.23
N ALA A 170 15.66 17.30 -20.28
CA ALA A 170 17.10 17.08 -20.27
C ALA A 170 17.86 18.41 -20.37
N LEU A 171 18.50 18.84 -19.27
CA LEU A 171 19.38 20.02 -19.25
C LEU A 171 20.70 19.77 -19.95
N GLY A 172 21.10 18.53 -20.08
CA GLY A 172 22.32 18.09 -20.73
C GLY A 172 22.38 16.57 -20.78
N ARG A 173 23.59 16.01 -20.84
CA ARG A 173 23.76 14.54 -20.91
C ARG A 173 23.48 13.84 -19.59
N GLN A 174 23.77 14.48 -18.47
CA GLN A 174 23.72 13.87 -17.13
C GLN A 174 22.58 14.39 -16.27
N TRP A 175 22.09 15.60 -16.51
CA TRP A 175 21.12 16.27 -15.66
C TRP A 175 19.74 16.37 -16.31
N GLN A 176 18.73 16.08 -15.54
CA GLN A 176 17.33 16.26 -15.93
C GLN A 176 16.61 17.02 -14.83
N LEU A 177 15.80 17.99 -15.21
CA LEU A 177 14.83 18.65 -14.34
C LEU A 177 13.47 18.03 -14.62
N GLY A 178 12.69 17.75 -13.59
CA GLY A 178 11.37 17.15 -13.75
C GLY A 178 10.35 17.72 -12.80
N SER A 179 9.10 17.44 -13.13
CA SER A 179 7.94 17.71 -12.27
C SER A 179 7.00 16.51 -12.25
N GLU A 180 6.22 16.40 -11.18
CA GLU A 180 5.25 15.32 -10.97
C GLU A 180 3.93 15.89 -10.46
N LEU A 181 2.83 15.22 -10.83
CA LEU A 181 1.55 15.30 -10.13
C LEU A 181 1.37 14.00 -9.38
N THR A 182 1.15 14.08 -8.08
CA THR A 182 1.35 12.97 -7.16
C THR A 182 0.21 12.87 -6.18
N TYR A 183 -0.30 11.64 -5.99
CA TYR A 183 -1.08 11.24 -4.81
C TYR A 183 -0.17 10.47 -3.86
N ARG A 184 -0.28 10.75 -2.55
CA ARG A 184 0.42 10.04 -1.47
C ARG A 184 -0.56 9.57 -0.41
N HIS A 185 -0.34 8.36 0.09
CA HIS A 185 -1.14 7.75 1.14
C HIS A 185 -0.24 7.11 2.20
N HIS A 186 -0.55 7.40 3.47
CA HIS A 186 0.06 6.73 4.62
C HIS A 186 -1.04 6.20 5.54
N SER A 187 -0.98 4.93 5.92
CA SER A 187 -1.97 4.31 6.79
C SER A 187 -1.40 3.06 7.46
N ASN A 188 -1.86 2.76 8.67
CA ASN A 188 -1.51 1.50 9.32
C ASN A 188 -2.43 0.32 8.92
N GLY A 189 -3.39 0.53 8.00
CA GLY A 189 -4.27 -0.53 7.53
C GLY A 189 -5.18 -1.12 8.61
N LYS A 190 -5.59 -0.31 9.60
CA LYS A 190 -6.35 -0.74 10.79
C LYS A 190 -5.62 -1.69 11.75
N LEU A 191 -4.29 -1.73 11.70
CA LEU A 191 -3.53 -2.45 12.73
C LEU A 191 -3.73 -1.85 14.13
N SER A 192 -3.96 -0.55 14.23
CA SER A 192 -4.22 0.17 15.46
C SER A 192 -5.22 1.31 15.20
N MET A 193 -5.96 1.72 16.24
CA MET A 193 -6.92 2.81 16.16
C MET A 193 -6.54 3.96 17.10
N PRO A 194 -6.84 5.21 16.73
CA PRO A 194 -7.49 5.68 15.49
C PRO A 194 -6.58 5.60 14.27
N ASN A 195 -7.15 5.51 13.07
CA ASN A 195 -6.39 5.49 11.83
C ASN A 195 -7.19 6.08 10.67
N THR A 196 -7.26 7.39 10.57
CA THR A 196 -7.83 8.05 9.39
C THR A 196 -6.85 8.08 8.23
N GLY A 197 -5.55 7.83 8.50
CA GLY A 197 -4.48 7.91 7.53
C GLY A 197 -4.17 9.33 7.05
N ILE A 198 -3.26 9.45 6.12
CA ILE A 198 -2.91 10.70 5.44
C ILE A 198 -3.09 10.47 3.94
N ASP A 199 -4.02 11.20 3.33
CA ASP A 199 -4.21 11.28 1.90
C ASP A 199 -3.80 12.66 1.43
N ALA A 200 -2.85 12.76 0.51
CA ALA A 200 -2.39 14.04 -0.01
C ALA A 200 -2.29 14.03 -1.53
N ILE A 201 -2.70 15.13 -2.16
CA ILE A 201 -2.51 15.38 -3.58
C ILE A 201 -1.68 16.64 -3.76
N GLY A 202 -0.71 16.60 -4.67
CA GLY A 202 0.18 17.72 -4.88
C GLY A 202 1.08 17.58 -6.08
N ALA A 203 2.09 18.43 -6.11
CA ALA A 203 3.09 18.44 -7.15
C ALA A 203 4.51 18.35 -6.56
N SER A 204 5.42 17.82 -7.35
CA SER A 204 6.84 17.79 -7.03
C SER A 204 7.67 18.45 -8.12
N ILE A 205 8.81 18.98 -7.70
CA ILE A 205 9.93 19.31 -8.59
C ILE A 205 11.09 18.41 -8.18
N PHE A 206 11.76 17.80 -9.16
CA PHE A 206 12.90 16.95 -8.91
C PHE A 206 14.04 17.18 -9.88
N VAL A 207 15.23 16.89 -9.40
CA VAL A 207 16.44 16.84 -10.22
C VAL A 207 16.91 15.39 -10.26
N ARG A 208 17.22 14.89 -11.46
CA ARG A 208 17.80 13.57 -11.69
C ARG A 208 19.20 13.72 -12.24
N TYR A 209 20.16 13.04 -11.64
CA TYR A 209 21.52 12.94 -12.11
C TYR A 209 21.84 11.50 -12.57
N VAL A 210 22.38 11.36 -13.78
CA VAL A 210 22.77 10.07 -14.39
C VAL A 210 24.28 10.10 -14.65
N PRO A 211 25.12 9.59 -13.73
CA PRO A 211 26.57 9.74 -13.77
C PRO A 211 27.20 9.25 -15.07
N ASN A 212 26.74 8.13 -15.58
CA ASN A 212 27.28 7.44 -16.75
C ASN A 212 26.37 7.55 -17.97
N SER A 213 25.90 8.75 -18.27
CA SER A 213 25.01 8.99 -19.42
C SER A 213 25.72 8.87 -20.78
N LYS A 214 26.80 8.07 -20.87
CA LYS A 214 27.36 7.75 -22.16
C LYS A 214 26.24 7.17 -23.02
N ARG A 215 25.74 8.03 -23.93
CA ARG A 215 24.78 7.77 -25.00
C ARG A 215 23.63 6.89 -24.54
N ALA A 216 22.42 7.35 -24.68
CA ALA A 216 21.27 6.46 -24.47
C ALA A 216 21.66 5.10 -25.08
N LEU A 217 21.97 4.13 -24.21
CA LEU A 217 22.21 2.79 -24.69
C LEU A 217 20.97 2.44 -25.48
N PRO A 218 21.07 2.04 -26.75
CA PRO A 218 19.90 1.62 -27.48
C PRO A 218 19.14 0.67 -26.58
N ALA A 219 17.85 0.90 -26.45
CA ALA A 219 16.95 -0.11 -25.92
C ALA A 219 17.36 -1.42 -26.63
N TYR A 220 17.45 -2.51 -25.88
CA TYR A 220 17.75 -3.80 -26.46
C TYR A 220 16.88 -3.99 -27.72
N GLU A 221 17.45 -3.79 -28.88
CA GLU A 221 16.82 -3.99 -30.21
C GLU A 221 16.71 -5.48 -30.44
N GLY A 222 16.08 -6.10 -29.50
CA GLY A 222 16.17 -7.31 -29.45
C GLY A 222 15.63 -8.41 -29.94
N GLY A 223 16.03 -9.46 -29.93
CA GLY A 223 15.62 -10.75 -30.36
C GLY A 223 14.10 -10.92 -30.45
N HIS A 224 13.64 -11.62 -31.44
CA HIS A 224 12.26 -12.02 -31.54
C HIS A 224 11.90 -12.84 -30.29
N PHE A 225 11.20 -12.24 -29.35
CA PHE A 225 10.59 -13.00 -28.25
C PHE A 225 9.60 -13.99 -28.84
N ALA A 226 9.64 -15.23 -28.36
CA ALA A 226 8.63 -16.22 -28.74
C ALA A 226 7.22 -15.63 -28.47
N PRO A 227 6.25 -15.88 -29.36
CA PRO A 227 4.88 -15.45 -29.13
C PRO A 227 4.37 -15.98 -27.81
N PHE A 228 3.71 -15.12 -27.04
CA PHE A 228 3.07 -15.55 -25.78
C PHE A 228 1.93 -16.52 -26.08
N SER A 229 1.88 -17.63 -25.39
CA SER A 229 0.77 -18.57 -25.47
C SER A 229 -0.23 -18.25 -24.34
N PRO A 230 -1.41 -17.70 -24.67
CA PRO A 230 -2.45 -17.44 -23.67
C PRO A 230 -2.91 -18.72 -22.98
N ARG A 231 -3.19 -18.63 -21.67
CA ARG A 231 -3.61 -19.78 -20.88
C ARG A 231 -4.48 -19.41 -19.69
N TRP A 232 -5.30 -20.35 -19.26
CA TRP A 232 -5.98 -20.29 -17.99
C TRP A 232 -5.04 -20.61 -16.84
N MET A 233 -5.26 -19.99 -15.70
CA MET A 233 -4.54 -20.19 -14.45
C MET A 233 -5.55 -20.18 -13.33
N SER A 234 -5.46 -21.18 -12.44
CA SER A 234 -6.27 -21.21 -11.22
C SER A 234 -5.36 -21.02 -10.02
N HIS A 235 -5.76 -20.19 -9.09
CA HIS A 235 -5.06 -19.99 -7.83
C HIS A 235 -5.91 -20.39 -6.65
N LEU A 236 -5.30 -20.99 -5.66
CA LEU A 236 -5.89 -21.20 -4.34
C LEU A 236 -4.89 -20.71 -3.31
N SER A 237 -5.35 -19.86 -2.40
CA SER A 237 -4.52 -19.33 -1.32
C SER A 237 -5.26 -19.27 0.00
N ILE A 238 -4.51 -19.55 1.07
CA ILE A 238 -4.91 -19.29 2.44
C ILE A 238 -4.12 -18.08 2.95
N GLY A 239 -4.77 -17.23 3.69
CA GLY A 239 -4.13 -16.04 4.22
C GLY A 239 -4.79 -15.54 5.48
N GLY A 240 -4.36 -14.38 5.91
CA GLY A 240 -4.96 -13.70 7.02
C GLY A 240 -4.17 -12.48 7.44
N GLY A 241 -4.70 -11.81 8.44
CA GLY A 241 -4.12 -10.63 9.05
C GLY A 241 -4.71 -10.35 10.40
N VAL A 242 -4.38 -9.20 10.92
CA VAL A 242 -4.95 -8.70 12.18
C VAL A 242 -5.44 -7.27 12.00
N HIS A 243 -6.48 -6.91 12.75
CA HIS A 243 -6.99 -5.54 12.80
C HIS A 243 -7.45 -5.17 14.20
N SER A 244 -7.56 -3.88 14.48
CA SER A 244 -8.22 -3.35 15.67
C SER A 244 -9.67 -3.00 15.34
N CYS A 245 -10.56 -3.15 16.31
CA CYS A 245 -11.98 -2.86 16.17
C CYS A 245 -12.24 -1.35 16.30
N ASP A 246 -12.79 -0.74 15.26
CA ASP A 246 -13.11 0.69 15.21
C ASP A 246 -14.19 1.06 16.24
N ALA A 247 -15.18 0.19 16.42
CA ALA A 247 -16.24 0.41 17.40
C ALA A 247 -15.70 0.43 18.84
N GLU A 248 -14.71 -0.42 19.17
CA GLU A 248 -14.10 -0.37 20.50
C GLU A 248 -13.38 0.96 20.77
N TRP A 249 -12.64 1.47 19.76
CA TRP A 249 -12.01 2.78 19.92
C TRP A 249 -13.04 3.88 20.11
N GLU A 250 -14.14 3.88 19.36
CA GLU A 250 -15.21 4.84 19.52
C GLU A 250 -15.86 4.75 20.90
N ALA A 251 -16.24 3.56 21.34
CA ALA A 251 -16.91 3.34 22.61
C ALA A 251 -16.04 3.72 23.82
N TYR A 252 -14.76 3.37 23.80
CA TYR A 252 -13.87 3.50 24.96
C TYR A 252 -12.91 4.69 24.92
N ASN A 253 -12.88 5.47 23.84
CA ASN A 253 -12.04 6.64 23.72
C ASN A 253 -12.80 7.86 23.22
N ARG A 254 -13.43 7.79 22.05
CA ARG A 254 -14.07 8.96 21.44
C ARG A 254 -15.26 9.47 22.26
N LEU A 255 -16.05 8.56 22.83
CA LEU A 255 -17.22 8.90 23.66
C LEU A 255 -16.87 9.13 25.13
N VAL A 256 -15.62 8.91 25.55
CA VAL A 256 -15.15 9.13 26.91
C VAL A 256 -14.63 10.56 27.04
N GLU A 257 -15.28 11.35 27.89
CA GLU A 257 -14.92 12.76 28.06
C GLU A 257 -13.56 12.94 28.76
N ASN A 258 -13.34 12.20 29.84
CA ASN A 258 -12.08 12.27 30.60
C ASN A 258 -10.96 11.51 29.89
N PRO A 259 -9.88 12.19 29.40
CA PRO A 259 -8.77 11.55 28.71
C PRO A 259 -8.06 10.46 29.53
N GLU A 260 -8.01 10.60 30.87
CA GLU A 260 -7.34 9.63 31.75
C GLU A 260 -8.08 8.28 31.85
N GLU A 261 -9.37 8.25 31.51
CA GLU A 261 -10.19 7.04 31.48
C GLU A 261 -10.13 6.32 30.12
N ARG A 262 -9.54 6.96 29.10
CA ARG A 262 -9.41 6.41 27.76
C ARG A 262 -8.39 5.28 27.72
N ARG A 263 -8.62 4.31 26.83
CA ARG A 263 -7.69 3.20 26.63
C ARG A 263 -6.50 3.62 25.78
N SER A 264 -5.30 3.31 26.24
CA SER A 264 -4.05 3.53 25.46
C SER A 264 -3.79 2.42 24.42
N THR A 265 -4.42 1.25 24.58
CA THR A 265 -4.22 0.09 23.71
C THR A 265 -5.54 -0.64 23.44
N PHE A 266 -5.66 -1.20 22.23
CA PHE A 266 -6.78 -2.01 21.80
C PHE A 266 -6.31 -3.41 21.41
N ALA A 267 -7.22 -4.38 21.51
CA ALA A 267 -6.95 -5.75 21.10
C ALA A 267 -6.77 -5.84 19.58
N HIS A 268 -5.93 -6.79 19.15
CA HIS A 268 -5.77 -7.15 17.75
C HIS A 268 -6.55 -8.43 17.49
N TYR A 269 -7.43 -8.38 16.51
CA TYR A 269 -8.31 -9.49 16.16
C TYR A 269 -7.85 -10.13 14.86
N PRO A 270 -7.58 -11.46 14.86
CA PRO A 270 -7.25 -12.20 13.65
C PRO A 270 -8.39 -12.21 12.65
N LYS A 271 -8.02 -12.09 11.36
CA LYS A 271 -8.87 -12.45 10.21
C LYS A 271 -8.18 -13.54 9.42
N LEU A 272 -8.93 -14.52 8.99
CA LEU A 272 -8.47 -15.59 8.11
C LEU A 272 -9.15 -15.46 6.75
N THR A 273 -8.43 -15.80 5.68
CA THR A 273 -8.96 -15.74 4.31
C THR A 273 -8.68 -17.04 3.57
N LEU A 274 -9.63 -17.42 2.73
CA LEU A 274 -9.45 -18.43 1.70
C LEU A 274 -9.87 -17.80 0.38
N VAL A 275 -8.94 -17.72 -0.58
CA VAL A 275 -9.16 -17.05 -1.86
C VAL A 275 -8.89 -18.02 -3.00
N GLY A 276 -9.88 -18.14 -3.91
CA GLY A 276 -9.76 -18.88 -5.15
C GLY A 276 -9.92 -17.93 -6.33
N ASP A 277 -8.96 -17.90 -7.27
CA ASP A 277 -9.01 -17.09 -8.48
C ASP A 277 -8.94 -17.99 -9.73
N VAL A 278 -9.72 -17.68 -10.75
CA VAL A 278 -9.60 -18.24 -12.10
C VAL A 278 -9.34 -17.10 -13.07
N LEU A 279 -8.15 -17.10 -13.67
CA LEU A 279 -7.63 -16.01 -14.50
C LEU A 279 -7.29 -16.51 -15.90
N TYR A 280 -7.56 -15.69 -16.89
CA TYR A 280 -7.05 -15.87 -18.24
C TYR A 280 -5.83 -14.95 -18.45
N ARG A 281 -4.64 -15.55 -18.57
CA ARG A 281 -3.42 -14.83 -18.87
C ARG A 281 -3.26 -14.69 -20.37
N TYR A 282 -3.55 -13.50 -20.88
CA TYR A 282 -3.58 -13.20 -22.32
C TYR A 282 -2.29 -12.55 -22.85
N SER A 283 -1.38 -12.20 -21.96
CA SER A 283 -0.06 -11.67 -22.33
C SER A 283 0.98 -11.95 -21.24
N GLU A 284 2.25 -11.70 -21.54
CA GLU A 284 3.32 -11.80 -20.53
C GLU A 284 3.03 -10.93 -19.30
N LYS A 285 2.41 -9.77 -19.53
CA LYS A 285 2.19 -8.75 -18.48
C LYS A 285 0.87 -8.88 -17.74
N HIS A 286 -0.18 -9.48 -18.33
CA HIS A 286 -1.54 -9.30 -17.84
C HIS A 286 -2.32 -10.62 -17.75
N ALA A 287 -3.03 -10.78 -16.66
CA ALA A 287 -4.09 -11.77 -16.52
C ALA A 287 -5.30 -11.13 -15.85
N THR A 288 -6.49 -11.48 -16.34
CA THR A 288 -7.77 -10.99 -15.82
C THR A 288 -8.69 -12.18 -15.57
N GLY A 289 -9.53 -12.10 -14.56
CA GLY A 289 -10.51 -13.14 -14.29
C GLY A 289 -11.40 -12.83 -13.10
N ILE A 290 -11.89 -13.88 -12.46
CA ILE A 290 -12.79 -13.79 -11.31
C ILE A 290 -12.17 -14.45 -10.09
N GLY A 291 -12.53 -13.94 -8.91
CA GLY A 291 -12.08 -14.46 -7.62
C GLY A 291 -13.24 -14.62 -6.65
N LEU A 292 -13.15 -15.68 -5.84
CA LEU A 292 -13.96 -15.92 -4.66
C LEU A 292 -13.11 -15.62 -3.42
N ASP A 293 -13.65 -14.81 -2.51
CA ASP A 293 -12.99 -14.39 -1.27
C ASP A 293 -13.84 -14.78 -0.06
N LEU A 294 -13.36 -15.71 0.74
CA LEU A 294 -13.96 -16.08 2.01
C LEU A 294 -13.14 -15.45 3.12
N THR A 295 -13.76 -14.59 3.93
CA THR A 295 -13.10 -13.92 5.07
C THR A 295 -13.80 -14.30 6.36
N PHE A 296 -13.03 -14.83 7.31
CA PHE A 296 -13.47 -15.15 8.66
C PHE A 296 -12.85 -14.16 9.67
N SER A 297 -13.69 -13.49 10.47
CA SER A 297 -13.28 -12.50 11.48
C SER A 297 -13.60 -12.97 12.87
N THR A 298 -12.70 -12.77 13.82
CA THR A 298 -12.84 -13.27 15.19
C THR A 298 -13.45 -12.26 16.16
N ASN A 299 -13.66 -11.01 15.76
CA ASN A 299 -14.07 -9.89 16.63
C ASN A 299 -15.58 -9.63 16.73
N MET A 300 -16.42 -10.53 16.23
CA MET A 300 -17.86 -10.23 16.11
C MET A 300 -18.54 -9.96 17.45
N ARG A 301 -18.17 -10.69 18.50
CA ARG A 301 -18.70 -10.46 19.85
C ARG A 301 -18.29 -9.10 20.42
N GLN A 302 -17.03 -8.73 20.22
CA GLN A 302 -16.49 -7.46 20.70
C GLN A 302 -17.09 -6.28 19.95
N LEU A 303 -17.26 -6.44 18.63
CA LEU A 303 -17.94 -5.46 17.77
C LEU A 303 -19.38 -5.23 18.26
N GLU A 304 -20.16 -6.30 18.48
CA GLU A 304 -21.52 -6.20 18.99
C GLU A 304 -21.57 -5.51 20.37
N GLN A 305 -20.69 -5.88 21.29
CA GLN A 305 -20.61 -5.25 22.61
C GLN A 305 -20.30 -3.76 22.55
N ALA A 306 -19.32 -3.38 21.72
CA ALA A 306 -18.97 -1.97 21.54
C ALA A 306 -20.11 -1.17 20.87
N GLU A 307 -20.77 -1.75 19.87
CA GLU A 307 -21.90 -1.09 19.20
C GLU A 307 -23.12 -0.92 20.12
N ARG A 308 -23.38 -1.84 21.05
CA ARG A 308 -24.40 -1.66 22.09
C ARG A 308 -24.11 -0.45 22.97
N LEU A 309 -22.84 -0.20 23.30
CA LEU A 309 -22.45 1.00 24.06
C LEU A 309 -22.62 2.28 23.24
N ILE A 310 -22.41 2.24 21.93
CA ILE A 310 -22.49 3.42 21.05
C ILE A 310 -23.94 3.74 20.68
N TYR A 311 -24.73 2.72 20.31
CA TYR A 311 -26.02 2.90 19.65
C TYR A 311 -27.21 2.45 20.49
N GLY A 312 -26.98 1.70 21.58
CA GLY A 312 -28.01 1.08 22.40
C GLY A 312 -28.53 -0.26 21.86
N ASP A 313 -29.13 -1.05 22.75
CA ASP A 313 -29.55 -2.43 22.48
C ASP A 313 -30.58 -2.55 21.35
N GLN A 314 -31.56 -1.64 21.32
CA GLN A 314 -32.63 -1.68 20.31
C GLN A 314 -32.07 -1.51 18.91
N ARG A 315 -31.24 -0.51 18.67
CA ARG A 315 -30.67 -0.22 17.35
C ARG A 315 -29.73 -1.32 16.87
N VAL A 316 -29.00 -1.96 17.78
CA VAL A 316 -28.13 -3.10 17.48
C VAL A 316 -28.96 -4.34 17.10
N ALA A 317 -30.07 -4.60 17.80
CA ALA A 317 -30.96 -5.71 17.48
C ALA A 317 -31.68 -5.55 16.13
N GLU A 318 -31.95 -4.34 15.70
CA GLU A 318 -32.52 -4.01 14.37
C GLU A 318 -31.47 -3.91 13.25
N GLY A 319 -30.18 -4.02 13.57
CA GLY A 319 -29.05 -3.86 12.67
C GLY A 319 -28.77 -5.07 11.76
N PRO A 320 -27.70 -4.99 10.95
CA PRO A 320 -27.36 -6.02 9.95
C PRO A 320 -26.95 -7.39 10.50
N GLY A 321 -26.75 -7.49 11.83
CA GLY A 321 -26.28 -8.72 12.49
C GLY A 321 -24.74 -8.88 12.46
N TYR A 322 -24.27 -9.97 13.10
CA TYR A 322 -22.83 -10.20 13.35
C TYR A 322 -22.45 -11.63 12.94
N SER A 323 -21.99 -11.80 11.73
CA SER A 323 -21.47 -13.07 11.23
C SER A 323 -19.94 -13.05 11.14
N PRO A 324 -19.26 -14.08 11.64
CA PRO A 324 -17.81 -14.19 11.43
C PRO A 324 -17.44 -14.37 9.97
N LEU A 325 -18.32 -14.93 9.14
CA LEU A 325 -18.07 -15.19 7.73
C LEU A 325 -18.54 -14.01 6.86
N ALA A 326 -17.72 -13.66 5.89
CA ALA A 326 -18.09 -12.84 4.73
C ALA A 326 -17.69 -13.57 3.45
N VAL A 327 -18.55 -13.51 2.43
CA VAL A 327 -18.32 -14.10 1.11
C VAL A 327 -18.29 -13.01 0.09
N GLY A 328 -17.19 -12.89 -0.66
CA GLY A 328 -16.96 -11.91 -1.70
C GLY A 328 -16.74 -12.55 -3.06
N VAL A 329 -17.22 -11.92 -4.12
CA VAL A 329 -16.94 -12.29 -5.51
C VAL A 329 -16.45 -11.03 -6.23
N GLY A 330 -15.38 -11.15 -7.02
CA GLY A 330 -14.80 -9.97 -7.66
C GLY A 330 -14.09 -10.27 -8.96
N ILE A 331 -13.80 -9.20 -9.68
CA ILE A 331 -12.90 -9.20 -10.83
C ILE A 331 -11.48 -9.05 -10.29
N VAL A 332 -10.57 -9.85 -10.83
CA VAL A 332 -9.15 -9.86 -10.46
C VAL A 332 -8.33 -9.48 -11.67
N GLN A 333 -7.36 -8.59 -11.47
CA GLN A 333 -6.37 -8.21 -12.46
C GLN A 333 -4.98 -8.43 -11.88
N GLN A 334 -4.09 -9.12 -12.62
CA GLN A 334 -2.68 -9.24 -12.29
C GLN A 334 -1.79 -8.58 -13.33
N PHE A 335 -0.68 -8.00 -12.84
CA PHE A 335 0.35 -7.32 -13.63
C PHE A 335 1.70 -7.97 -13.36
N PHE A 336 2.23 -8.75 -14.31
CA PHE A 336 3.43 -9.55 -14.09
C PHE A 336 4.72 -8.80 -14.43
N TRP A 337 5.71 -8.94 -13.56
CA TRP A 337 7.11 -8.61 -13.79
C TRP A 337 7.98 -9.76 -13.28
N LYS A 338 8.49 -10.60 -14.19
CA LYS A 338 9.24 -11.81 -13.81
C LYS A 338 8.46 -12.66 -12.79
N ARG A 339 8.99 -12.79 -11.58
CA ARG A 339 8.37 -13.50 -10.46
C ARG A 339 7.37 -12.66 -9.65
N LEU A 340 7.40 -11.34 -9.84
CA LEU A 340 6.46 -10.44 -9.17
C LEU A 340 5.17 -10.31 -9.99
N ALA A 341 4.06 -10.21 -9.29
CA ALA A 341 2.81 -9.76 -9.88
C ALA A 341 2.11 -8.75 -8.96
N GLY A 342 1.78 -7.59 -9.50
CA GLY A 342 0.79 -6.71 -8.88
C GLY A 342 -0.57 -7.41 -8.90
N TYR A 343 -1.34 -7.29 -7.83
CA TYR A 343 -2.66 -7.90 -7.65
C TYR A 343 -3.66 -6.79 -7.33
N LEU A 344 -4.70 -6.69 -8.15
CA LEU A 344 -5.85 -5.82 -7.92
C LEU A 344 -7.12 -6.66 -7.98
N SER A 345 -8.06 -6.41 -7.07
CA SER A 345 -9.40 -7.00 -7.12
C SER A 345 -10.44 -5.95 -6.71
N VAL A 346 -11.56 -5.95 -7.41
CA VAL A 346 -12.75 -5.18 -7.05
C VAL A 346 -13.94 -6.14 -7.06
N GLY A 347 -14.69 -6.16 -5.97
CA GLY A 347 -15.76 -7.14 -5.82
C GLY A 347 -16.91 -6.63 -4.96
N VAL A 348 -17.89 -7.52 -4.85
CA VAL A 348 -19.08 -7.35 -4.03
C VAL A 348 -19.20 -8.48 -3.02
N TYR A 349 -19.88 -8.23 -1.92
CA TYR A 349 -20.23 -9.25 -0.94
C TYR A 349 -21.66 -9.76 -1.15
N PRO A 350 -21.86 -10.96 -1.73
CA PRO A 350 -23.17 -11.63 -1.68
C PRO A 350 -23.63 -11.91 -0.24
N TYR A 351 -22.66 -12.08 0.66
CA TYR A 351 -22.95 -12.29 2.09
C TYR A 351 -21.93 -11.57 2.97
N LYS A 352 -22.42 -10.66 3.83
CA LYS A 352 -21.65 -9.98 4.86
C LYS A 352 -22.59 -9.44 5.93
N GLN A 353 -22.27 -9.70 7.21
CA GLN A 353 -22.94 -9.14 8.38
C GLN A 353 -21.88 -8.67 9.38
N ARG A 354 -21.61 -7.37 9.40
CA ARG A 354 -20.51 -6.76 10.15
C ARG A 354 -20.98 -5.64 11.08
N GLY A 355 -22.17 -5.79 11.67
CA GLY A 355 -22.76 -4.77 12.52
C GLY A 355 -23.04 -3.47 11.77
N ILE A 356 -23.20 -2.40 12.51
CA ILE A 356 -23.52 -1.06 11.99
C ILE A 356 -22.26 -0.30 11.58
N ARG A 357 -21.23 -0.36 12.43
CA ARG A 357 -20.02 0.46 12.31
C ARG A 357 -19.03 -0.07 11.26
N GLU A 358 -18.89 -1.38 11.15
CA GLU A 358 -17.98 -2.02 10.20
C GLU A 358 -18.68 -2.42 8.88
N ASP A 359 -19.96 -2.08 8.70
CA ASP A 359 -20.65 -2.27 7.43
C ASP A 359 -20.45 -1.08 6.49
N TYR A 360 -19.33 -1.08 5.78
CA TYR A 360 -19.02 -0.08 4.76
C TYR A 360 -19.73 -0.33 3.41
N GLY A 361 -20.80 -1.14 3.41
CA GLY A 361 -21.59 -1.48 2.21
C GLY A 361 -21.06 -2.71 1.45
N PRO A 362 -21.62 -2.99 0.26
CA PRO A 362 -21.44 -4.27 -0.42
C PRO A 362 -20.13 -4.41 -1.21
N PHE A 363 -19.35 -3.35 -1.38
CA PHE A 363 -18.17 -3.36 -2.24
C PHE A 363 -16.88 -3.50 -1.44
N TYR A 364 -15.93 -4.27 -2.00
CA TYR A 364 -14.56 -4.33 -1.50
C TYR A 364 -13.54 -4.13 -2.62
N GLN A 365 -12.34 -3.74 -2.24
CA GLN A 365 -11.17 -3.64 -3.09
C GLN A 365 -9.99 -4.34 -2.41
N LYS A 366 -9.12 -4.95 -3.23
CA LYS A 366 -7.82 -5.47 -2.80
C LYS A 366 -6.74 -4.91 -3.71
N ALA A 367 -5.63 -4.47 -3.14
CA ALA A 367 -4.45 -4.02 -3.89
C ALA A 367 -3.19 -4.51 -3.20
N GLY A 368 -2.21 -4.97 -3.97
CA GLY A 368 -0.94 -5.45 -3.42
C GLY A 368 -0.11 -6.23 -4.42
N GLY A 369 0.67 -7.18 -3.93
CA GLY A 369 1.57 -7.98 -4.75
C GLY A 369 1.66 -9.43 -4.35
N ARG A 370 2.06 -10.25 -5.32
CA ARG A 370 2.40 -11.67 -5.15
C ARG A 370 3.81 -11.93 -5.67
N TYR A 371 4.57 -12.76 -4.99
CA TYR A 371 5.86 -13.25 -5.44
C TYR A 371 5.77 -14.74 -5.69
N TYR A 372 6.08 -15.19 -6.90
CA TYR A 372 5.97 -16.58 -7.37
C TYR A 372 7.30 -17.30 -7.26
N PHE A 373 7.24 -18.57 -6.86
CA PHE A 373 8.35 -19.50 -6.78
C PHE A 373 8.14 -20.65 -7.78
N PRO A 374 8.56 -20.49 -9.05
CA PRO A 374 8.37 -21.53 -10.07
C PRO A 374 9.04 -22.86 -9.70
N GLU A 375 10.18 -22.80 -9.00
CA GLU A 375 10.91 -23.96 -8.49
C GLU A 375 10.16 -24.74 -7.41
N TRP A 376 9.12 -24.16 -6.78
CA TRP A 376 8.24 -24.80 -5.80
C TRP A 376 6.85 -25.04 -6.38
N HIS A 377 6.82 -25.52 -7.63
CA HIS A 377 5.56 -25.84 -8.32
C HIS A 377 4.58 -24.66 -8.39
N ASP A 378 5.09 -23.48 -8.75
CA ASP A 378 4.33 -22.24 -8.89
C ASP A 378 3.55 -21.82 -7.64
N THR A 379 4.13 -22.08 -6.46
CA THR A 379 3.61 -21.50 -5.21
C THR A 379 3.90 -19.99 -5.18
N PHE A 380 3.16 -19.26 -4.37
CA PHE A 380 3.38 -17.83 -4.18
C PHE A 380 3.14 -17.40 -2.74
N VAL A 381 3.76 -16.30 -2.37
CA VAL A 381 3.40 -15.50 -1.21
C VAL A 381 2.79 -14.18 -1.67
N GLY A 382 1.84 -13.65 -0.91
CA GLY A 382 1.17 -12.41 -1.25
C GLY A 382 1.00 -11.48 -0.06
N VAL A 383 1.04 -10.19 -0.34
CA VAL A 383 0.68 -9.13 0.59
C VAL A 383 -0.28 -8.19 -0.11
N VAL A 384 -1.48 -8.06 0.42
CA VAL A 384 -2.48 -7.13 -0.12
C VAL A 384 -3.14 -6.36 1.02
N ILE A 385 -3.54 -5.13 0.75
CA ILE A 385 -4.49 -4.41 1.58
C ILE A 385 -5.91 -4.71 1.09
N LYS A 386 -6.78 -5.13 1.98
CA LYS A 386 -8.21 -5.25 1.74
C LYS A 386 -8.89 -4.00 2.29
N ALA A 387 -9.77 -3.41 1.51
CA ALA A 387 -10.50 -2.19 1.84
C ALA A 387 -11.97 -2.30 1.42
N ASN A 388 -12.84 -1.55 2.12
CA ASN A 388 -14.24 -1.38 1.79
C ASN A 388 -14.50 0.12 1.56
N LYS A 389 -14.94 0.51 0.35
CA LYS A 389 -15.08 1.93 -0.05
C LYS A 389 -13.83 2.77 0.26
N LEU A 390 -12.65 2.21 -0.04
CA LEU A 390 -11.33 2.81 0.23
C LEU A 390 -10.94 2.91 1.72
N VAL A 391 -11.79 2.49 2.65
CA VAL A 391 -11.42 2.36 4.06
C VAL A 391 -10.74 1.02 4.27
N ALA A 392 -9.50 1.03 4.73
CA ALA A 392 -8.76 -0.19 5.00
C ALA A 392 -9.49 -1.11 5.98
N GLU A 393 -9.52 -2.39 5.68
CA GLU A 393 -10.07 -3.42 6.55
C GLU A 393 -8.94 -4.16 7.30
N PHE A 394 -7.93 -4.62 6.59
CA PHE A 394 -6.70 -5.21 7.14
C PHE A 394 -5.67 -5.48 6.04
N PHE A 395 -4.41 -5.66 6.44
CA PHE A 395 -3.37 -6.26 5.59
C PHE A 395 -3.50 -7.77 5.61
N GLU A 396 -3.67 -8.36 4.43
CA GLU A 396 -3.72 -9.81 4.22
C GLU A 396 -2.36 -10.31 3.74
N PHE A 397 -1.82 -11.30 4.43
CA PHE A 397 -0.68 -12.09 4.01
C PHE A 397 -1.19 -13.45 3.58
N SER A 398 -0.75 -13.91 2.44
CA SER A 398 -1.24 -15.16 1.87
C SER A 398 -0.10 -16.04 1.37
N PHE A 399 -0.35 -17.34 1.44
CA PHE A 399 0.42 -18.37 0.78
C PHE A 399 -0.52 -19.12 -0.14
N GLY A 400 -0.09 -19.40 -1.36
CA GLY A 400 -0.96 -20.02 -2.35
C GLY A 400 -0.19 -20.81 -3.41
N LYS A 401 -0.96 -21.46 -4.27
CA LYS A 401 -0.47 -22.25 -5.38
C LYS A 401 -1.26 -21.95 -6.65
N THR A 402 -0.57 -22.01 -7.78
CA THR A 402 -1.14 -21.95 -9.13
C THR A 402 -1.27 -23.35 -9.71
N PHE A 403 -2.36 -23.58 -10.45
CA PHE A 403 -2.68 -24.84 -11.13
C PHE A 403 -2.92 -24.59 -12.62
#